data_82817941377b5e274e66c3dee8683c7f
#
_entry.id   82817941377b5e274e66c3dee8683c7f
#
_cell.length_a   1.000
_cell.length_b   1.000
_cell.length_c   1.000
_cell.angle_alpha   90.00
_cell.angle_beta   90.00
_cell.angle_gamma   90.00
#
_symmetry.space_group_name_H-M   'P 1'
#
loop_
_entity.id
_entity.type
_entity.pdbx_description
1 polymer ?
#
loop_
_entity_poly.entity_id
_entity_poly.type
_entity_poly.pdbx_seq_one_letter_code
_entity_poly.pdbx_strand_id
1 'polypeptide(L)'
;MLHIIKKTLINFFLFSPLFLISDTKDISIVIHGGAGWFASMTEEEIEGIEEALNIAADSGYEVMLEGGTSLDAVERAIIILEDNPLFNAGRGSVYTSELRQEMDASIMDGSNLNAGAVASITN
;
A
#
# COMPACT_ATOMS: atom_id res chain seq x y z
N MET A 1 -33.37 69.83 25.80
CA MET A 1 -33.90 68.60 25.19
C MET A 1 -32.73 67.83 24.60
N LEU A 2 -32.25 66.84 25.37
CA LEU A 2 -30.95 66.16 25.10
C LEU A 2 -31.26 64.84 24.42
N HIS A 3 -30.81 64.65 23.14
CA HIS A 3 -30.96 63.43 22.40
C HIS A 3 -29.74 62.53 22.66
N ILE A 4 -29.99 61.43 23.38
CA ILE A 4 -28.98 60.39 23.60
C ILE A 4 -29.04 59.44 22.42
N ILE A 5 -27.95 59.43 21.60
CA ILE A 5 -27.74 58.45 20.54
C ILE A 5 -27.06 57.22 21.16
N LYS A 6 -27.81 56.12 21.29
CA LYS A 6 -27.24 54.82 21.64
C LYS A 6 -26.49 54.24 20.43
N LYS A 7 -25.17 54.18 20.50
CA LYS A 7 -24.35 53.43 19.55
C LYS A 7 -24.44 51.94 19.89
N THR A 8 -25.16 51.19 19.06
CA THR A 8 -25.14 49.72 19.09
C THR A 8 -23.87 49.24 18.44
N LEU A 9 -22.93 48.65 19.23
CA LEU A 9 -21.78 47.98 18.71
C LEU A 9 -22.24 46.63 18.15
N ILE A 10 -22.25 46.48 16.83
CA ILE A 10 -22.39 45.20 16.14
C ILE A 10 -21.03 44.52 16.14
N ASN A 11 -20.86 43.53 17.01
CA ASN A 11 -19.73 42.61 16.96
C ASN A 11 -19.85 41.71 15.72
N PHE A 12 -19.10 42.05 14.66
CA PHE A 12 -18.97 41.21 13.49
C PHE A 12 -17.95 40.13 13.84
N PHE A 13 -18.44 38.95 14.25
CA PHE A 13 -17.62 37.77 14.40
C PHE A 13 -17.22 37.30 12.98
N LEU A 14 -16.04 37.65 12.55
CA LEU A 14 -15.41 37.08 11.35
C LEU A 14 -15.14 35.60 11.61
N PHE A 15 -16.09 34.76 11.18
CA PHE A 15 -15.86 33.32 11.03
C PHE A 15 -14.93 33.14 9.84
N SER A 16 -13.62 33.17 10.10
CA SER A 16 -12.64 32.77 9.11
C SER A 16 -12.76 31.26 8.93
N PRO A 17 -13.12 30.74 7.75
CA PRO A 17 -13.04 29.31 7.52
C PRO A 17 -11.56 28.93 7.61
N LEU A 18 -11.21 28.19 8.64
CA LEU A 18 -9.91 27.52 8.72
C LEU A 18 -9.90 26.47 7.61
N PHE A 19 -9.39 26.83 6.44
CA PHE A 19 -9.05 25.89 5.41
C PHE A 19 -7.92 25.01 5.98
N LEU A 20 -8.28 23.82 6.48
CA LEU A 20 -7.35 22.73 6.65
C LEU A 20 -6.86 22.38 5.24
N ILE A 21 -5.74 22.94 4.85
CA ILE A 21 -4.96 22.42 3.73
C ILE A 21 -4.50 21.06 4.22
N SER A 22 -5.24 20.00 3.83
CA SER A 22 -4.73 18.65 3.92
C SER A 22 -3.52 18.61 3.02
N ASP A 23 -2.34 18.49 3.62
CA ASP A 23 -1.11 18.19 2.90
C ASP A 23 -1.32 16.76 2.36
N THR A 24 -1.89 16.66 1.16
CA THR A 24 -2.02 15.37 0.47
C THR A 24 -0.60 14.98 0.08
N LYS A 25 0.03 14.15 0.92
CA LYS A 25 1.28 13.51 0.51
C LYS A 25 0.99 12.76 -0.78
N ASP A 26 1.76 13.08 -1.82
CA ASP A 26 1.75 12.30 -3.04
C ASP A 26 2.29 10.90 -2.71
N ILE A 27 1.39 9.95 -2.52
CA ILE A 27 1.72 8.55 -2.27
C ILE A 27 1.55 7.77 -3.55
N SER A 28 2.44 6.82 -3.76
CA SER A 28 2.37 5.89 -4.89
C SER A 28 2.90 4.53 -4.50
N ILE A 29 2.38 3.49 -5.12
CA ILE A 29 2.84 2.12 -4.98
C ILE A 29 3.04 1.53 -6.38
N VAL A 30 4.08 0.73 -6.54
CA VAL A 30 4.35 -0.04 -7.76
C VAL A 30 4.57 -1.48 -7.36
N ILE A 31 3.89 -2.39 -8.06
CA ILE A 31 3.97 -3.83 -7.81
C ILE A 31 4.45 -4.54 -9.06
N HIS A 32 5.21 -5.63 -8.88
CA HIS A 32 5.67 -6.51 -9.93
C HIS A 32 5.33 -7.96 -9.56
N GLY A 33 4.61 -8.65 -10.43
CA GLY A 33 4.13 -10.03 -10.20
C GLY A 33 5.11 -11.13 -10.54
N GLY A 34 6.38 -10.80 -10.85
CA GLY A 34 7.39 -11.76 -11.26
C GLY A 34 7.56 -11.85 -12.78
N ALA A 35 8.54 -12.63 -13.23
CA ALA A 35 8.93 -12.81 -14.64
C ALA A 35 8.28 -14.08 -15.23
N GLY A 36 6.96 -14.19 -15.17
CA GLY A 36 6.24 -15.34 -15.70
C GLY A 36 6.29 -15.43 -17.22
N TRP A 37 6.03 -16.63 -17.75
CA TRP A 37 5.95 -16.88 -19.19
C TRP A 37 4.49 -16.75 -19.68
N PHE A 38 4.04 -15.55 -19.94
CA PHE A 38 2.67 -15.24 -20.34
C PHE A 38 2.19 -15.95 -21.63
N ALA A 39 3.11 -16.30 -22.53
CA ALA A 39 2.75 -16.95 -23.81
C ALA A 39 2.12 -18.35 -23.66
N SER A 40 2.23 -18.98 -22.49
CA SER A 40 1.62 -20.29 -22.21
C SER A 40 0.41 -20.21 -21.27
N MET A 41 0.04 -19.02 -20.81
CA MET A 41 -1.09 -18.82 -19.89
C MET A 41 -2.38 -18.68 -20.67
N THR A 42 -3.47 -19.15 -20.07
CA THR A 42 -4.83 -18.90 -20.54
C THR A 42 -5.26 -17.46 -20.21
N GLU A 43 -6.27 -16.97 -20.88
CA GLU A 43 -6.85 -15.65 -20.57
C GLU A 43 -7.34 -15.58 -19.11
N GLU A 44 -7.96 -16.65 -18.60
CA GLU A 44 -8.44 -16.76 -17.22
C GLU A 44 -7.29 -16.67 -16.20
N GLU A 45 -6.15 -17.30 -16.47
CA GLU A 45 -4.96 -17.20 -15.62
C GLU A 45 -4.39 -15.78 -15.62
N ILE A 46 -4.35 -15.12 -16.77
CA ILE A 46 -3.89 -13.73 -16.89
C ILE A 46 -4.80 -12.78 -16.13
N GLU A 47 -6.13 -12.90 -16.32
CA GLU A 47 -7.11 -12.10 -15.59
C GLU A 47 -6.99 -12.30 -14.06
N GLY A 48 -6.81 -13.54 -13.60
CA GLY A 48 -6.62 -13.85 -12.19
C GLY A 48 -5.34 -13.21 -11.60
N ILE A 49 -4.25 -13.17 -12.38
CA ILE A 49 -3.00 -12.50 -11.98
C ILE A 49 -3.21 -10.98 -11.91
N GLU A 50 -3.86 -10.38 -12.91
CA GLU A 50 -4.13 -8.95 -12.93
C GLU A 50 -5.03 -8.53 -11.77
N GLU A 51 -6.08 -9.29 -11.47
CA GLU A 51 -6.95 -9.05 -10.32
C GLU A 51 -6.18 -9.11 -8.99
N ALA A 52 -5.34 -10.14 -8.81
CA ALA A 52 -4.54 -10.29 -7.61
C ALA A 52 -3.52 -9.16 -7.42
N LEU A 53 -2.88 -8.71 -8.50
CA LEU A 53 -1.98 -7.55 -8.48
C LEU A 53 -2.71 -6.27 -8.09
N ASN A 54 -3.92 -6.04 -8.62
CA ASN A 54 -4.73 -4.88 -8.28
C ASN A 54 -5.13 -4.91 -6.80
N ILE A 55 -5.60 -6.06 -6.28
CA ILE A 55 -5.95 -6.22 -4.86
C ILE A 55 -4.74 -5.93 -3.97
N ALA A 56 -3.56 -6.45 -4.31
CA ALA A 56 -2.35 -6.21 -3.55
C ALA A 56 -1.92 -4.74 -3.58
N ALA A 57 -1.99 -4.10 -4.75
CA ALA A 57 -1.67 -2.68 -4.91
C ALA A 57 -2.63 -1.80 -4.10
N ASP A 58 -3.94 -2.01 -4.23
CA ASP A 58 -4.96 -1.25 -3.53
C ASP A 58 -4.82 -1.40 -2.01
N SER A 59 -4.61 -2.64 -1.52
CA SER A 59 -4.43 -2.89 -0.08
C SER A 59 -3.18 -2.22 0.49
N GLY A 60 -2.05 -2.22 -0.23
CA GLY A 60 -0.85 -1.50 0.17
C GLY A 60 -1.03 0.02 0.11
N TYR A 61 -1.76 0.51 -0.88
CA TYR A 61 -2.07 1.93 -1.02
C TYR A 61 -2.98 2.43 0.13
N GLU A 62 -3.99 1.66 0.51
CA GLU A 62 -4.88 1.97 1.64
C GLU A 62 -4.11 2.10 2.95
N VAL A 63 -3.13 1.23 3.22
CA VAL A 63 -2.25 1.35 4.41
C VAL A 63 -1.60 2.73 4.48
N MET A 64 -1.10 3.25 3.34
CA MET A 64 -0.48 4.58 3.30
C MET A 64 -1.50 5.71 3.44
N LEU A 65 -2.72 5.56 2.89
CA LEU A 65 -3.81 6.53 3.07
C LEU A 65 -4.22 6.65 4.53
N GLU A 66 -4.20 5.56 5.28
CA GLU A 66 -4.51 5.51 6.71
C GLU A 66 -3.36 6.02 7.59
N GLY A 67 -2.24 6.42 7.00
CA GLY A 67 -1.07 6.96 7.70
C GLY A 67 -0.01 5.94 8.09
N GLY A 68 -0.11 4.71 7.59
CA GLY A 68 0.93 3.69 7.70
C GLY A 68 2.20 4.06 6.93
N THR A 69 3.28 3.35 7.19
CA THR A 69 4.56 3.56 6.52
C THR A 69 4.61 2.85 5.16
N SER A 70 5.59 3.21 4.33
CA SER A 70 5.85 2.48 3.08
C SER A 70 6.26 1.02 3.32
N LEU A 71 6.90 0.71 4.45
CA LEU A 71 7.23 -0.67 4.84
C LEU A 71 5.97 -1.48 5.14
N ASP A 72 5.03 -0.90 5.93
CA ASP A 72 3.75 -1.55 6.23
C ASP A 72 2.95 -1.81 4.93
N ALA A 73 2.98 -0.87 3.99
CA ALA A 73 2.31 -1.01 2.70
C ALA A 73 2.92 -2.12 1.84
N VAL A 74 4.26 -2.20 1.77
CA VAL A 74 4.98 -3.26 1.05
C VAL A 74 4.70 -4.61 1.68
N GLU A 75 4.81 -4.73 3.01
CA GLU A 75 4.49 -5.97 3.73
C GLU A 75 3.06 -6.43 3.44
N ARG A 76 2.08 -5.52 3.53
CA ARG A 76 0.68 -5.84 3.25
C ARG A 76 0.47 -6.36 1.83
N ALA A 77 1.07 -5.71 0.84
CA ALA A 77 0.95 -6.12 -0.56
C ALA A 77 1.61 -7.49 -0.81
N ILE A 78 2.79 -7.73 -0.26
CA ILE A 78 3.52 -9.00 -0.41
C ILE A 78 2.76 -10.16 0.24
N ILE A 79 2.20 -10.00 1.43
CA ILE A 79 1.38 -11.04 2.09
C ILE A 79 0.23 -11.50 1.17
N ILE A 80 -0.43 -10.57 0.49
CA ILE A 80 -1.53 -10.90 -0.43
C ILE A 80 -1.02 -11.72 -1.63
N LEU A 81 0.13 -11.36 -2.17
CA LEU A 81 0.73 -12.09 -3.30
C LEU A 81 1.24 -13.47 -2.88
N GLU A 82 1.85 -13.59 -1.70
CA GLU A 82 2.36 -14.87 -1.17
C GLU A 82 1.23 -15.83 -0.77
N ASP A 83 0.08 -15.31 -0.34
CA ASP A 83 -1.11 -16.12 -0.06
C ASP A 83 -1.84 -16.61 -1.33
N ASN A 84 -1.50 -16.06 -2.50
CA ASN A 84 -2.13 -16.43 -3.76
C ASN A 84 -1.27 -17.45 -4.52
N PRO A 85 -1.79 -18.68 -4.79
CA PRO A 85 -1.03 -19.74 -5.46
C PRO A 85 -0.69 -19.47 -6.93
N LEU A 86 -1.19 -18.39 -7.54
CA LEU A 86 -0.85 -18.00 -8.90
C LEU A 86 0.58 -17.44 -9.02
N PHE A 87 1.17 -17.00 -7.90
CA PHE A 87 2.54 -16.47 -7.88
C PHE A 87 3.54 -17.51 -7.40
N ASN A 88 4.74 -17.47 -7.98
CA ASN A 88 5.86 -18.30 -7.51
C ASN A 88 6.48 -17.68 -6.25
N ALA A 89 5.69 -17.56 -5.20
CA ALA A 89 6.04 -17.02 -3.89
C ALA A 89 5.10 -17.62 -2.84
N GLY A 90 5.50 -17.72 -1.60
CA GLY A 90 4.65 -18.22 -0.52
C GLY A 90 3.98 -19.56 -0.86
N ARG A 91 2.64 -19.58 -0.89
CA ARG A 91 1.84 -20.80 -1.16
C ARG A 91 2.03 -21.37 -2.56
N GLY A 92 2.34 -20.51 -3.55
CA GLY A 92 2.57 -20.93 -4.93
C GLY A 92 4.03 -21.19 -5.26
N SER A 93 4.95 -21.14 -4.29
CA SER A 93 6.37 -21.33 -4.53
C SER A 93 6.68 -22.75 -5.05
N VAL A 94 7.65 -22.82 -5.95
CA VAL A 94 8.10 -24.09 -6.54
C VAL A 94 8.75 -25.00 -5.48
N TYR A 95 8.68 -26.30 -5.71
CA TYR A 95 9.34 -27.29 -4.86
C TYR A 95 10.82 -27.44 -5.21
N THR A 96 11.63 -27.60 -4.18
CA THR A 96 13.03 -28.04 -4.32
C THR A 96 13.10 -29.49 -4.80
N SER A 97 14.31 -29.98 -5.15
CA SER A 97 14.54 -31.39 -5.47
C SER A 97 14.20 -32.35 -4.33
N GLU A 98 14.11 -31.84 -3.10
CA GLU A 98 13.74 -32.60 -1.92
C GLU A 98 12.22 -32.50 -1.59
N LEU A 99 11.42 -31.95 -2.51
CA LEU A 99 9.98 -31.76 -2.40
C LEU A 99 9.59 -30.87 -1.20
N ARG A 100 10.42 -29.87 -0.89
CA ARG A 100 10.14 -28.83 0.10
C ARG A 100 9.96 -27.49 -0.60
N GLN A 101 9.11 -26.64 -0.07
CA GLN A 101 9.05 -25.24 -0.46
C GLN A 101 10.02 -24.46 0.43
N GLU A 102 10.99 -23.82 -0.18
CA GLU A 102 11.95 -22.94 0.48
C GLU A 102 11.89 -21.56 -0.21
N MET A 103 11.84 -20.53 0.57
CA MET A 103 11.62 -19.15 0.10
C MET A 103 12.64 -18.22 0.71
N ASP A 104 12.92 -17.15 -0.01
CA ASP A 104 13.74 -16.03 0.45
C ASP A 104 12.87 -14.78 0.47
N ALA A 105 13.14 -13.89 1.43
CA ALA A 105 12.47 -12.59 1.50
C ALA A 105 13.47 -11.50 1.86
N SER A 106 13.23 -10.29 1.37
CA SER A 106 14.00 -9.12 1.74
C SER A 106 13.13 -7.86 1.73
N ILE A 107 13.49 -6.90 2.57
CA ILE A 107 12.84 -5.60 2.63
C ILE A 107 13.89 -4.52 2.90
N MET A 108 13.66 -3.31 2.38
CA MET A 108 14.54 -2.16 2.60
C MET A 108 13.71 -0.92 2.92
N ASP A 109 14.12 -0.18 3.93
CA ASP A 109 13.61 1.14 4.24
C ASP A 109 14.36 2.21 3.42
N GLY A 110 13.69 2.82 2.45
CA GLY A 110 14.27 3.86 1.59
C GLY A 110 14.63 5.15 2.31
N SER A 111 14.10 5.39 3.53
CA SER A 111 14.38 6.61 4.29
C SER A 111 15.80 6.62 4.89
N ASN A 112 16.36 5.45 5.19
CA ASN A 112 17.64 5.28 5.87
C ASN A 112 18.54 4.21 5.24
N LEU A 113 18.03 3.51 4.20
CA LEU A 113 18.68 2.41 3.48
C LEU A 113 18.96 1.16 4.34
N ASN A 114 18.32 1.06 5.50
CA ASN A 114 18.39 -0.18 6.27
C ASN A 114 17.65 -1.29 5.54
N ALA A 115 18.29 -2.43 5.41
CA ALA A 115 17.74 -3.60 4.76
C ALA A 115 17.88 -4.85 5.62
N GLY A 116 16.94 -5.76 5.49
CA GLY A 116 16.97 -7.07 6.08
C GLY A 116 16.60 -8.14 5.04
N ALA A 117 17.14 -9.33 5.21
CA ALA A 117 16.80 -10.47 4.37
C ALA A 117 16.82 -11.76 5.19
N VAL A 118 16.03 -12.73 4.73
CA VAL A 118 15.98 -14.09 5.23
C VAL A 118 16.01 -15.05 4.06
N ALA A 119 16.54 -16.25 4.25
CA ALA A 119 16.65 -17.27 3.22
C ALA A 119 16.26 -18.64 3.76
N SER A 120 15.85 -19.52 2.84
CA SER A 120 15.45 -20.91 3.14
C SER A 120 14.34 -21.02 4.20
N ILE A 121 13.39 -20.10 4.17
CA ILE A 121 12.22 -20.16 5.04
C ILE A 121 11.30 -21.27 4.51
N THR A 122 10.79 -22.09 5.40
CA THR A 122 9.79 -23.13 5.11
C THR A 122 8.48 -22.82 5.80
N ASN A 123 7.37 -23.25 5.22
CA ASN A 123 6.03 -23.22 5.85
C ASN A 123 5.90 -24.32 6.89
#